data_883012bb9087d1a5e1f9ef6d04d8ab56
#
_entry.id   883012bb9087d1a5e1f9ef6d04d8ab56
#
_cell.length_a   1.000
_cell.length_b   1.000
_cell.length_c   1.000
_cell.angle_alpha   90.00
_cell.angle_beta   90.00
_cell.angle_gamma   90.00
#
_symmetry.space_group_name_H-M   'P 1'
#
loop_
_entity.id
_entity.type
_entity.pdbx_description
1 polymer ?
#
loop_
_entity_poly.entity_id
_entity_poly.type
_entity_poly.pdbx_seq_one_letter_code
_entity_poly.pdbx_strand_id
1 'polypeptide(L)'
;MIEPYRLTTSEALPLLKSGELTVEAYARSLLARIKQRDHVVKAWAFLDPEFVLEQAKKLDQIPAEQRGPLHGIPVGVKDVIFTKDMPTVFNSDIYRGGPKQVVDAACIITLRASGALIFGKTTTTEFATTTVGGPSTNPHDESRTPGGSSSGSGAAVGDFQVPIALGTQTGGSTIRPGSYNGIYGFKPTWNAISREGLAVYSLTLDTLGLYARSIADLQLLSNVFRLADDTPIPASPFQIPGAKIAFTKTHIWPKAGPGLKAAWEKAKALLESKGAVVEELEMPEEFGNITEWHDRVCKGEGRSSFLGNYLLAKDKLDSLIQNQVENSTNLTRKAQLEAYDGCAKLRPLWDDIASRYDAVLTPSVPDEAPLGIGSTGDASFCSMWTLLHVPALNIPGFAGENGLPIGLTLVGARYHDLHVLYAGKAIGEVFEREGGFVSKII
;
A
#
# COMPACT_ATOMS: atom_id res chain seq x y z
N MET A 1 -19.28 2.98 -24.39
CA MET A 1 -18.46 3.89 -23.55
C MET A 1 -18.04 3.14 -22.31
N ILE A 2 -16.80 3.31 -21.86
CA ILE A 2 -16.33 2.73 -20.59
C ILE A 2 -17.04 3.47 -19.46
N GLU A 3 -17.54 2.73 -18.48
CA GLU A 3 -18.14 3.30 -17.29
C GLU A 3 -17.09 4.13 -16.51
N PRO A 4 -17.38 5.40 -16.13
CA PRO A 4 -16.37 6.27 -15.52
C PRO A 4 -15.67 5.68 -14.29
N TYR A 5 -16.37 4.89 -13.45
CA TYR A 5 -15.78 4.25 -12.28
C TYR A 5 -14.63 3.27 -12.60
N ARG A 6 -14.53 2.77 -13.85
CA ARG A 6 -13.48 1.86 -14.30
C ARG A 6 -12.20 2.58 -14.71
N LEU A 7 -12.26 3.88 -14.97
CA LEU A 7 -11.09 4.66 -15.39
C LEU A 7 -10.02 4.64 -14.31
N THR A 8 -8.78 4.52 -14.75
CA THR A 8 -7.60 4.85 -13.94
C THR A 8 -7.50 6.37 -13.79
N THR A 9 -6.66 6.85 -12.89
CA THR A 9 -6.43 8.31 -12.72
C THR A 9 -5.88 8.93 -14.01
N SER A 10 -4.93 8.26 -14.65
CA SER A 10 -4.31 8.72 -15.88
C SER A 10 -5.26 8.75 -17.07
N GLU A 11 -6.30 7.90 -17.09
CA GLU A 11 -7.37 7.91 -18.11
C GLU A 11 -8.44 8.96 -17.79
N ALA A 12 -8.79 9.18 -16.53
CA ALA A 12 -9.79 10.15 -16.12
C ALA A 12 -9.34 11.61 -16.28
N LEU A 13 -8.06 11.91 -15.98
CA LEU A 13 -7.54 13.29 -16.01
C LEU A 13 -7.69 14.01 -17.33
N PRO A 14 -7.39 13.42 -18.51
CA PRO A 14 -7.64 14.07 -19.80
C PRO A 14 -9.12 14.42 -20.02
N LEU A 15 -10.04 13.54 -19.62
CA LEU A 15 -11.48 13.75 -19.74
C LEU A 15 -12.00 14.86 -18.81
N LEU A 16 -11.47 14.91 -17.57
CA LEU A 16 -11.76 15.99 -16.63
C LEU A 16 -11.19 17.32 -17.13
N LYS A 17 -10.02 17.31 -17.76
CA LYS A 17 -9.38 18.50 -18.33
C LYS A 17 -10.13 19.05 -19.53
N SER A 18 -10.58 18.18 -20.44
CA SER A 18 -11.36 18.57 -21.62
C SER A 18 -12.80 18.97 -21.28
N GLY A 19 -13.33 18.56 -20.13
CA GLY A 19 -14.72 18.74 -19.74
C GLY A 19 -15.67 17.68 -20.30
N GLU A 20 -15.15 16.65 -20.99
CA GLU A 20 -15.92 15.47 -21.39
C GLU A 20 -16.46 14.69 -20.20
N LEU A 21 -15.75 14.72 -19.08
CA LEU A 21 -16.17 14.20 -17.79
C LEU A 21 -16.15 15.34 -16.76
N THR A 22 -17.23 15.55 -16.01
CA THR A 22 -17.23 16.46 -14.88
C THR A 22 -16.84 15.72 -13.60
N VAL A 23 -16.29 16.45 -12.62
CA VAL A 23 -15.94 15.86 -11.31
C VAL A 23 -17.20 15.30 -10.62
N GLU A 24 -18.33 16.01 -10.73
CA GLU A 24 -19.60 15.52 -10.19
C GLU A 24 -20.05 14.21 -10.88
N ALA A 25 -19.98 14.11 -12.20
CA ALA A 25 -20.36 12.90 -12.93
C ALA A 25 -19.46 11.72 -12.57
N TYR A 26 -18.15 11.96 -12.41
CA TYR A 26 -17.21 10.93 -11.98
C TYR A 26 -17.50 10.47 -10.54
N ALA A 27 -17.70 11.39 -9.63
CA ALA A 27 -18.07 11.08 -8.24
C ALA A 27 -19.39 10.28 -8.17
N ARG A 28 -20.41 10.65 -8.95
CA ARG A 28 -21.68 9.90 -9.02
C ARG A 28 -21.50 8.47 -9.53
N SER A 29 -20.65 8.27 -10.53
CA SER A 29 -20.34 6.93 -11.06
C SER A 29 -19.69 6.04 -9.99
N LEU A 30 -18.71 6.57 -9.24
CA LEU A 30 -18.06 5.85 -8.14
C LEU A 30 -19.02 5.60 -6.97
N LEU A 31 -19.85 6.57 -6.59
CA LEU A 31 -20.87 6.38 -5.53
C LEU A 31 -21.91 5.31 -5.94
N ALA A 32 -22.29 5.26 -7.21
CA ALA A 32 -23.15 4.19 -7.72
C ALA A 32 -22.49 2.82 -7.62
N ARG A 33 -21.19 2.71 -7.95
CA ARG A 33 -20.39 1.50 -7.78
C ARG A 33 -20.33 1.08 -6.31
N ILE A 34 -20.05 2.01 -5.41
CA ILE A 34 -20.04 1.76 -3.96
C ILE A 34 -21.39 1.24 -3.48
N LYS A 35 -22.48 1.90 -3.88
CA LYS A 35 -23.83 1.46 -3.52
C LYS A 35 -24.13 0.04 -4.02
N GLN A 36 -23.62 -0.33 -5.18
CA GLN A 36 -23.78 -1.67 -5.76
C GLN A 36 -22.95 -2.74 -5.03
N ARG A 37 -21.77 -2.40 -4.50
CA ARG A 37 -20.77 -3.39 -4.08
C ARG A 37 -20.39 -3.34 -2.61
N ASP A 38 -20.48 -2.18 -1.96
CA ASP A 38 -19.86 -2.04 -0.63
C ASP A 38 -20.64 -2.75 0.49
N HIS A 39 -21.89 -3.18 0.24
CA HIS A 39 -22.59 -4.08 1.17
C HIS A 39 -21.87 -5.43 1.34
N VAL A 40 -21.08 -5.87 0.33
CA VAL A 40 -20.21 -7.04 0.34
C VAL A 40 -18.79 -6.64 0.78
N VAL A 41 -18.16 -5.72 0.05
CA VAL A 41 -16.73 -5.39 0.22
C VAL A 41 -16.45 -4.66 1.53
N LYS A 42 -17.36 -3.80 1.98
CA LYS A 42 -17.29 -3.05 3.25
C LYS A 42 -15.97 -2.28 3.41
N ALA A 43 -15.58 -1.59 2.34
CA ALA A 43 -14.30 -0.89 2.29
C ALA A 43 -14.26 0.43 3.07
N TRP A 44 -15.43 1.01 3.36
CA TRP A 44 -15.53 2.36 3.93
C TRP A 44 -15.82 2.36 5.43
N ALA A 45 -14.95 3.01 6.19
CA ALA A 45 -15.17 3.33 7.61
C ALA A 45 -16.06 4.59 7.76
N PHE A 46 -15.95 5.53 6.81
CA PHE A 46 -16.79 6.71 6.72
C PHE A 46 -16.91 7.16 5.27
N LEU A 47 -18.13 7.38 4.82
CA LEU A 47 -18.45 7.94 3.51
C LEU A 47 -19.74 8.78 3.63
N ASP A 48 -19.68 10.02 3.19
CA ASP A 48 -20.83 10.91 3.10
C ASP A 48 -21.04 11.30 1.63
N PRO A 49 -22.00 10.66 0.92
CA PRO A 49 -22.23 10.92 -0.50
C PRO A 49 -22.64 12.37 -0.81
N GLU A 50 -23.41 13.03 0.08
CA GLU A 50 -23.85 14.40 -0.13
C GLU A 50 -22.67 15.35 -0.03
N PHE A 51 -21.84 15.18 0.98
CA PHE A 51 -20.61 15.94 1.15
C PHE A 51 -19.66 15.75 -0.06
N VAL A 52 -19.47 14.51 -0.52
CA VAL A 52 -18.63 14.22 -1.70
C VAL A 52 -19.14 14.98 -2.93
N LEU A 53 -20.44 14.93 -3.20
CA LEU A 53 -21.02 15.61 -4.36
C LEU A 53 -20.96 17.14 -4.24
N GLU A 54 -21.11 17.70 -3.03
CA GLU A 54 -20.93 19.12 -2.79
C GLU A 54 -19.49 19.56 -3.12
N GLN A 55 -18.47 18.80 -2.66
CA GLN A 55 -17.07 19.08 -2.97
C GLN A 55 -16.77 18.91 -4.48
N ALA A 56 -17.34 17.88 -5.12
CA ALA A 56 -17.18 17.65 -6.55
C ALA A 56 -17.69 18.83 -7.38
N LYS A 57 -18.88 19.35 -7.06
CA LYS A 57 -19.45 20.55 -7.71
C LYS A 57 -18.57 21.79 -7.52
N LYS A 58 -17.96 21.98 -6.33
CA LYS A 58 -17.04 23.09 -6.11
C LYS A 58 -15.78 22.95 -6.98
N LEU A 59 -15.27 21.74 -7.17
CA LEU A 59 -14.13 21.49 -8.04
C LEU A 59 -14.47 21.75 -9.50
N ASP A 60 -15.68 21.39 -9.98
CA ASP A 60 -16.12 21.68 -11.35
C ASP A 60 -16.14 23.19 -11.68
N GLN A 61 -16.31 24.05 -10.67
CA GLN A 61 -16.33 25.50 -10.83
C GLN A 61 -14.92 26.13 -10.91
N ILE A 62 -13.86 25.37 -10.63
CA ILE A 62 -12.49 25.89 -10.68
C ILE A 62 -12.08 26.10 -12.14
N PRO A 63 -11.66 27.34 -12.52
CA PRO A 63 -11.18 27.65 -13.88
C PRO A 63 -10.02 26.74 -14.29
N ALA A 64 -9.96 26.40 -15.57
CA ALA A 64 -9.00 25.41 -16.08
C ALA A 64 -7.53 25.76 -15.76
N GLU A 65 -7.18 27.05 -15.79
CA GLU A 65 -5.85 27.57 -15.50
C GLU A 65 -5.46 27.47 -13.99
N GLN A 66 -6.42 27.23 -13.11
CA GLN A 66 -6.22 27.07 -11.66
C GLN A 66 -6.24 25.58 -11.21
N ARG A 67 -6.52 24.67 -12.17
CA ARG A 67 -6.64 23.25 -11.86
C ARG A 67 -5.28 22.61 -11.61
N GLY A 68 -5.15 21.94 -10.47
CA GLY A 68 -3.94 21.20 -10.11
C GLY A 68 -3.80 19.85 -10.85
N PRO A 69 -2.67 19.18 -10.70
CA PRO A 69 -2.35 17.94 -11.44
C PRO A 69 -3.26 16.75 -11.10
N LEU A 70 -3.98 16.78 -9.97
CA LEU A 70 -4.98 15.77 -9.57
C LEU A 70 -6.39 16.32 -9.56
N HIS A 71 -6.66 17.40 -10.33
CA HIS A 71 -7.96 18.06 -10.30
C HIS A 71 -9.12 17.07 -10.50
N GLY A 72 -9.99 17.00 -9.46
CA GLY A 72 -11.19 16.17 -9.48
C GLY A 72 -10.98 14.67 -9.28
N ILE A 73 -9.75 14.20 -9.07
CA ILE A 73 -9.46 12.79 -8.84
C ILE A 73 -9.88 12.36 -7.43
N PRO A 74 -10.79 11.36 -7.31
CA PRO A 74 -11.24 10.83 -6.03
C PRO A 74 -10.17 9.98 -5.34
N VAL A 75 -9.95 10.22 -4.03
CA VAL A 75 -8.94 9.52 -3.22
C VAL A 75 -9.59 8.90 -1.99
N GLY A 76 -9.45 7.58 -1.82
CA GLY A 76 -9.76 6.89 -0.57
C GLY A 76 -8.65 7.09 0.47
N VAL A 77 -9.00 7.36 1.73
CA VAL A 77 -8.03 7.69 2.77
C VAL A 77 -8.15 6.69 3.93
N LYS A 78 -7.10 5.93 4.20
CA LYS A 78 -7.07 5.00 5.34
C LYS A 78 -7.42 5.71 6.65
N ASP A 79 -8.24 5.07 7.48
CA ASP A 79 -8.79 5.65 8.71
C ASP A 79 -7.79 5.72 9.88
N VAL A 80 -6.54 6.00 9.58
CA VAL A 80 -5.47 6.41 10.51
C VAL A 80 -4.82 7.73 10.08
N ILE A 81 -5.28 8.32 8.97
CA ILE A 81 -4.78 9.55 8.38
C ILE A 81 -5.80 10.65 8.67
N PHE A 82 -5.39 11.74 9.28
CA PHE A 82 -6.27 12.82 9.68
C PHE A 82 -6.85 13.58 8.48
N THR A 83 -8.16 13.81 8.55
CA THR A 83 -8.91 14.68 7.63
C THR A 83 -9.78 15.62 8.49
N LYS A 84 -9.69 16.93 8.27
CA LYS A 84 -10.38 17.94 9.09
C LYS A 84 -11.90 17.93 8.95
N ASP A 85 -12.39 17.35 7.86
CA ASP A 85 -13.82 17.35 7.48
C ASP A 85 -14.52 16.00 7.71
N MET A 86 -13.76 14.94 8.02
CA MET A 86 -14.27 13.60 8.27
C MET A 86 -13.73 13.06 9.60
N PRO A 87 -14.45 12.16 10.30
CA PRO A 87 -13.93 11.52 11.50
C PRO A 87 -12.74 10.61 11.15
N THR A 88 -11.79 10.48 12.09
CA THR A 88 -10.73 9.48 12.05
C THR A 88 -10.80 8.70 13.36
N VAL A 89 -11.26 7.45 13.28
CA VAL A 89 -11.61 6.63 14.45
C VAL A 89 -10.67 5.45 14.67
N PHE A 90 -9.70 5.22 13.77
CA PHE A 90 -8.63 4.21 13.89
C PHE A 90 -9.15 2.79 14.05
N ASN A 91 -10.39 2.51 13.67
CA ASN A 91 -11.12 1.27 13.99
C ASN A 91 -11.09 0.95 15.50
N SER A 92 -11.12 1.96 16.37
CA SER A 92 -11.09 1.80 17.82
C SER A 92 -12.35 2.38 18.49
N ASP A 93 -12.92 1.62 19.43
CA ASP A 93 -14.07 2.06 20.19
C ASP A 93 -13.78 3.25 21.13
N ILE A 94 -12.50 3.58 21.33
CA ILE A 94 -12.09 4.77 22.08
C ILE A 94 -12.54 6.05 21.38
N TYR A 95 -12.47 6.07 20.03
CA TYR A 95 -12.70 7.28 19.22
C TYR A 95 -14.01 7.24 18.43
N ARG A 96 -14.76 6.13 18.50
CA ARG A 96 -16.04 5.98 17.79
C ARG A 96 -17.06 7.01 18.29
N GLY A 97 -17.62 7.79 17.35
CA GLY A 97 -18.55 8.89 17.68
C GLY A 97 -17.89 10.13 18.28
N GLY A 98 -16.56 10.18 18.33
CA GLY A 98 -15.80 11.34 18.77
C GLY A 98 -15.80 12.50 17.76
N PRO A 99 -15.22 13.65 18.12
CA PRO A 99 -15.17 14.83 17.24
C PRO A 99 -14.29 14.55 16.02
N LYS A 100 -14.57 15.27 14.92
CA LYS A 100 -13.69 15.30 13.75
C LYS A 100 -12.33 15.92 14.14
N GLN A 101 -11.30 15.54 13.39
CA GLN A 101 -9.99 16.18 13.52
C GLN A 101 -10.09 17.66 13.09
N VAL A 102 -9.29 18.51 13.72
CA VAL A 102 -9.28 19.97 13.39
C VAL A 102 -8.30 20.31 12.28
N VAL A 103 -7.44 19.37 11.89
CA VAL A 103 -6.40 19.53 10.87
C VAL A 103 -6.40 18.38 9.88
N ASP A 104 -5.96 18.65 8.65
CA ASP A 104 -5.59 17.63 7.68
C ASP A 104 -4.15 17.14 7.95
N ALA A 105 -3.87 15.86 7.70
CA ALA A 105 -2.51 15.35 7.62
C ALA A 105 -1.74 16.02 6.46
N ALA A 106 -0.41 16.11 6.56
CA ALA A 106 0.42 16.74 5.53
C ALA A 106 0.19 16.15 4.12
N CYS A 107 0.00 14.83 4.01
CA CYS A 107 -0.32 14.19 2.74
C CYS A 107 -1.71 14.60 2.19
N ILE A 108 -2.69 14.86 3.05
CA ILE A 108 -4.02 15.34 2.66
C ILE A 108 -3.97 16.79 2.20
N ILE A 109 -3.19 17.64 2.88
CA ILE A 109 -2.93 19.02 2.44
C ILE A 109 -2.35 19.02 1.03
N THR A 110 -1.34 18.17 0.78
CA THR A 110 -0.69 18.03 -0.53
C THR A 110 -1.68 17.60 -1.62
N LEU A 111 -2.53 16.60 -1.33
CA LEU A 111 -3.53 16.12 -2.28
C LEU A 111 -4.59 17.18 -2.60
N ARG A 112 -5.11 17.88 -1.57
CA ARG A 112 -6.07 18.97 -1.78
C ARG A 112 -5.46 20.14 -2.57
N ALA A 113 -4.24 20.52 -2.26
CA ALA A 113 -3.50 21.54 -3.03
C ALA A 113 -3.29 21.14 -4.49
N SER A 114 -3.23 19.84 -4.77
CA SER A 114 -3.17 19.28 -6.13
C SER A 114 -4.54 19.14 -6.81
N GLY A 115 -5.64 19.53 -6.15
CA GLY A 115 -6.99 19.49 -6.67
C GLY A 115 -7.73 18.16 -6.48
N ALA A 116 -7.19 17.22 -5.70
CA ALA A 116 -7.84 15.93 -5.45
C ALA A 116 -9.13 16.06 -4.64
N LEU A 117 -10.10 15.19 -4.91
CA LEU A 117 -11.33 15.02 -4.15
C LEU A 117 -11.13 13.98 -3.06
N ILE A 118 -11.04 14.40 -1.79
CA ILE A 118 -10.97 13.44 -0.68
C ILE A 118 -12.34 12.78 -0.53
N PHE A 119 -12.41 11.49 -0.83
CA PHE A 119 -13.67 10.80 -1.09
C PHE A 119 -14.30 10.23 0.19
N GLY A 120 -13.49 9.65 1.08
CA GLY A 120 -13.95 9.04 2.31
C GLY A 120 -12.83 8.36 3.07
N LYS A 121 -13.17 7.79 4.23
CA LYS A 121 -12.23 7.05 5.09
C LYS A 121 -12.39 5.55 4.84
N THR A 122 -11.30 4.86 4.51
CA THR A 122 -11.30 3.41 4.27
C THR A 122 -10.94 2.64 5.54
N THR A 123 -11.50 1.44 5.69
CA THR A 123 -11.31 0.61 6.89
C THR A 123 -9.85 0.22 7.12
N THR A 124 -9.54 -0.02 8.38
CA THR A 124 -8.22 -0.43 8.86
C THR A 124 -8.35 -1.44 10.00
N THR A 125 -7.27 -2.08 10.40
CA THR A 125 -7.18 -2.76 11.71
C THR A 125 -7.06 -1.71 12.81
N GLU A 126 -7.30 -2.04 14.08
CA GLU A 126 -7.20 -1.09 15.18
C GLU A 126 -5.79 -0.47 15.21
N PHE A 127 -5.73 0.88 15.09
CA PHE A 127 -4.51 1.71 14.96
C PHE A 127 -3.48 1.21 13.94
N ALA A 128 -3.92 0.47 12.92
CA ALA A 128 -3.05 -0.21 11.95
C ALA A 128 -2.08 -1.25 12.56
N THR A 129 -2.34 -1.72 13.77
CA THR A 129 -1.42 -2.54 14.60
C THR A 129 -1.84 -3.98 14.66
N THR A 130 -3.15 -4.25 14.79
CA THR A 130 -3.66 -5.60 15.01
C THR A 130 -3.69 -6.44 13.73
N THR A 131 -3.82 -7.76 13.91
CA THR A 131 -3.91 -8.71 12.79
C THR A 131 -5.35 -8.97 12.36
N VAL A 132 -6.33 -8.54 13.15
CA VAL A 132 -7.74 -8.63 12.81
C VAL A 132 -8.13 -7.35 12.07
N GLY A 133 -8.61 -7.49 10.84
CA GLY A 133 -9.12 -6.39 10.04
C GLY A 133 -10.44 -5.84 10.56
N GLY A 134 -10.89 -4.73 9.97
CA GLY A 134 -12.27 -4.30 10.08
C GLY A 134 -13.21 -5.28 9.33
N PRO A 135 -14.42 -4.85 8.99
CA PRO A 135 -15.41 -5.71 8.31
C PRO A 135 -15.11 -6.00 6.84
N SER A 136 -14.03 -5.43 6.28
CA SER A 136 -13.73 -5.53 4.84
C SER A 136 -13.44 -6.95 4.41
N THR A 137 -14.00 -7.31 3.25
CA THR A 137 -13.76 -8.57 2.56
C THR A 137 -12.98 -8.36 1.26
N ASN A 138 -12.43 -9.43 0.73
CA ASN A 138 -11.72 -9.40 -0.55
C ASN A 138 -12.75 -9.24 -1.70
N PRO A 139 -12.57 -8.28 -2.62
CA PRO A 139 -13.51 -8.04 -3.71
C PRO A 139 -13.61 -9.19 -4.72
N HIS A 140 -12.61 -10.07 -4.79
CA HIS A 140 -12.60 -11.25 -5.66
C HIS A 140 -13.26 -12.48 -5.02
N ASP A 141 -13.31 -12.54 -3.67
CA ASP A 141 -13.93 -13.61 -2.89
C ASP A 141 -14.25 -13.10 -1.49
N GLU A 142 -15.53 -12.85 -1.21
CA GLU A 142 -16.01 -12.28 0.06
C GLU A 142 -15.74 -13.18 1.29
N SER A 143 -15.46 -14.46 1.08
CA SER A 143 -15.07 -15.39 2.15
C SER A 143 -13.63 -15.21 2.62
N ARG A 144 -12.86 -14.33 1.98
CA ARG A 144 -11.43 -14.13 2.22
C ARG A 144 -11.10 -12.72 2.67
N THR A 145 -9.94 -12.59 3.32
CA THR A 145 -9.41 -11.29 3.73
C THR A 145 -8.92 -10.47 2.54
N PRO A 146 -9.12 -9.14 2.52
CA PRO A 146 -8.46 -8.26 1.55
C PRO A 146 -7.00 -7.93 1.94
N GLY A 147 -6.50 -8.57 3.01
CA GLY A 147 -5.26 -8.17 3.66
C GLY A 147 -5.47 -7.01 4.65
N GLY A 148 -4.37 -6.46 5.14
CA GLY A 148 -4.38 -5.32 6.07
C GLY A 148 -2.96 -4.92 6.48
N SER A 149 -2.85 -3.90 7.29
CA SER A 149 -3.89 -3.11 7.97
C SER A 149 -4.68 -2.16 7.05
N SER A 150 -4.21 -1.84 5.83
CA SER A 150 -4.92 -0.99 4.87
C SER A 150 -6.01 -1.77 4.09
N SER A 151 -6.88 -2.47 4.84
CA SER A 151 -7.87 -3.41 4.33
C SER A 151 -8.82 -2.77 3.33
N GLY A 152 -9.50 -1.69 3.75
CA GLY A 152 -10.46 -0.98 2.90
C GLY A 152 -9.81 -0.24 1.74
N SER A 153 -8.58 0.28 1.91
CA SER A 153 -7.88 0.98 0.82
C SER A 153 -7.57 0.03 -0.34
N GLY A 154 -7.01 -1.15 -0.05
CA GLY A 154 -6.75 -2.17 -1.07
C GLY A 154 -8.04 -2.66 -1.72
N ALA A 155 -9.05 -2.98 -0.91
CA ALA A 155 -10.33 -3.48 -1.39
C ALA A 155 -11.09 -2.45 -2.26
N ALA A 156 -11.13 -1.16 -1.86
CA ALA A 156 -11.80 -0.12 -2.62
C ALA A 156 -11.19 0.11 -4.01
N VAL A 157 -9.85 0.11 -4.11
CA VAL A 157 -9.16 0.24 -5.39
C VAL A 157 -9.36 -1.02 -6.25
N GLY A 158 -9.25 -2.21 -5.66
CA GLY A 158 -9.47 -3.49 -6.35
C GLY A 158 -10.90 -3.65 -6.86
N ASP A 159 -11.91 -3.14 -6.15
CA ASP A 159 -13.32 -3.20 -6.54
C ASP A 159 -13.78 -2.00 -7.40
N PHE A 160 -12.89 -1.16 -7.87
CA PHE A 160 -13.21 0.03 -8.68
C PHE A 160 -14.08 1.06 -7.95
N GLN A 161 -14.03 1.12 -6.64
CA GLN A 161 -14.78 2.09 -5.84
C GLN A 161 -14.08 3.46 -5.78
N VAL A 162 -12.75 3.49 -5.97
CA VAL A 162 -11.94 4.69 -6.21
C VAL A 162 -10.75 4.33 -7.12
N PRO A 163 -10.20 5.29 -7.89
CA PRO A 163 -9.04 5.02 -8.73
C PRO A 163 -7.75 4.84 -7.94
N ILE A 164 -7.58 5.60 -6.86
CA ILE A 164 -6.41 5.61 -5.97
C ILE A 164 -6.81 5.68 -4.50
N ALA A 165 -5.96 5.16 -3.64
CA ALA A 165 -6.14 5.28 -2.19
C ALA A 165 -4.82 5.41 -1.44
N LEU A 166 -4.87 6.03 -0.25
CA LEU A 166 -3.77 6.07 0.70
C LEU A 166 -3.88 4.91 1.69
N GLY A 167 -2.75 4.29 1.97
CA GLY A 167 -2.54 3.31 3.02
C GLY A 167 -1.36 3.68 3.91
N THR A 168 -0.97 2.76 4.79
CA THR A 168 0.27 2.84 5.58
C THR A 168 0.90 1.46 5.70
N GLN A 169 2.20 1.41 5.96
CA GLN A 169 2.91 0.15 6.20
C GLN A 169 3.91 0.28 7.34
N THR A 170 3.77 -0.60 8.34
CA THR A 170 4.72 -0.84 9.43
C THR A 170 5.44 -2.19 9.23
N GLY A 171 4.73 -3.19 8.73
CA GLY A 171 5.24 -4.50 8.33
C GLY A 171 4.99 -4.78 6.85
N GLY A 172 3.75 -5.17 6.50
CA GLY A 172 3.32 -5.49 5.13
C GLY A 172 2.02 -4.82 4.72
N SER A 173 1.61 -3.76 5.41
CA SER A 173 0.23 -3.24 5.35
C SER A 173 -0.12 -2.43 4.09
N THR A 174 0.79 -2.30 3.13
CA THR A 174 0.55 -1.77 1.77
C THR A 174 0.75 -2.86 0.72
N ILE A 175 1.86 -3.57 0.81
CA ILE A 175 2.22 -4.60 -0.17
C ILE A 175 1.24 -5.78 -0.11
N ARG A 176 0.92 -6.28 1.07
CA ARG A 176 0.02 -7.43 1.24
C ARG A 176 -1.39 -7.17 0.72
N PRO A 177 -2.10 -6.06 1.09
CA PRO A 177 -3.38 -5.75 0.46
C PRO A 177 -3.26 -5.49 -1.05
N GLY A 178 -2.16 -4.92 -1.53
CA GLY A 178 -1.87 -4.79 -2.96
C GLY A 178 -1.92 -6.14 -3.67
N SER A 179 -1.21 -7.13 -3.14
CA SER A 179 -1.17 -8.48 -3.69
C SER A 179 -2.54 -9.17 -3.64
N TYR A 180 -3.19 -9.18 -2.48
CA TYR A 180 -4.46 -9.89 -2.29
C TYR A 180 -5.65 -9.30 -3.07
N ASN A 181 -5.58 -8.02 -3.43
CA ASN A 181 -6.63 -7.37 -4.21
C ASN A 181 -6.26 -7.22 -5.71
N GLY A 182 -5.12 -7.73 -6.14
CA GLY A 182 -4.69 -7.71 -7.55
C GLY A 182 -4.41 -6.30 -8.09
N ILE A 183 -3.86 -5.42 -7.27
CA ILE A 183 -3.57 -4.03 -7.61
C ILE A 183 -2.11 -3.66 -7.30
N TYR A 184 -1.66 -2.55 -7.83
CA TYR A 184 -0.37 -1.98 -7.43
C TYR A 184 -0.48 -1.36 -6.04
N GLY A 185 0.44 -1.78 -5.16
CA GLY A 185 0.64 -1.19 -3.84
C GLY A 185 2.08 -0.71 -3.72
N PHE A 186 2.29 0.58 -3.51
CA PHE A 186 3.61 1.16 -3.44
C PHE A 186 3.90 1.72 -2.05
N LYS A 187 4.95 1.24 -1.41
CA LYS A 187 5.53 1.78 -0.20
C LYS A 187 6.80 2.54 -0.58
N PRO A 188 6.78 3.88 -0.61
CA PRO A 188 7.99 4.67 -0.86
C PRO A 188 9.10 4.41 0.16
N THR A 189 10.26 4.94 -0.09
CA THR A 189 11.35 5.02 0.90
C THR A 189 10.81 5.63 2.20
N TRP A 190 11.24 5.06 3.34
CA TRP A 190 10.84 5.57 4.65
C TRP A 190 11.13 7.07 4.76
N ASN A 191 10.14 7.82 5.25
CA ASN A 191 10.20 9.28 5.42
C ASN A 191 10.32 10.11 4.12
N ALA A 192 10.19 9.51 2.94
CA ALA A 192 10.14 10.27 1.67
C ALA A 192 8.84 11.09 1.55
N ILE A 193 7.75 10.65 2.18
CA ILE A 193 6.51 11.42 2.32
C ILE A 193 6.26 11.70 3.81
N SER A 194 5.90 12.94 4.14
CA SER A 194 5.61 13.33 5.53
C SER A 194 4.50 12.49 6.16
N ARG A 195 4.72 12.07 7.41
CA ARG A 195 3.76 11.33 8.22
C ARG A 195 3.05 12.19 9.26
N GLU A 196 3.22 13.50 9.19
CA GLU A 196 2.52 14.43 10.08
C GLU A 196 1.00 14.28 9.92
N GLY A 197 0.30 14.13 11.04
CA GLY A 197 -1.14 13.87 11.07
C GLY A 197 -1.55 12.43 10.77
N LEU A 198 -0.64 11.47 10.88
CA LEU A 198 -0.94 10.03 10.87
C LEU A 198 -0.87 9.49 12.31
N ALA A 199 -1.74 8.52 12.65
CA ALA A 199 -1.52 7.73 13.85
C ALA A 199 -0.22 6.95 13.72
N VAL A 200 0.63 7.03 14.72
CA VAL A 200 1.95 6.37 14.74
C VAL A 200 1.87 5.10 15.56
N TYR A 201 2.20 3.97 14.92
CA TYR A 201 2.50 2.71 15.59
C TYR A 201 4.00 2.60 15.87
N SER A 202 4.80 2.74 14.84
CA SER A 202 6.26 2.65 14.92
C SER A 202 6.91 3.85 14.22
N LEU A 203 7.55 4.70 15.00
CA LEU A 203 8.14 5.94 14.49
C LEU A 203 9.20 5.68 13.42
N THR A 204 9.96 4.59 13.55
CA THR A 204 11.07 4.24 12.64
C THR A 204 10.67 3.32 11.49
N LEU A 205 9.42 2.81 11.46
CA LEU A 205 8.95 1.89 10.41
C LEU A 205 7.80 2.46 9.59
N ASP A 206 6.84 3.14 10.24
CA ASP A 206 5.63 3.61 9.57
C ASP A 206 5.95 4.41 8.31
N THR A 207 5.33 4.02 7.22
CA THR A 207 5.51 4.67 5.92
C THR A 207 4.14 4.84 5.27
N LEU A 208 3.90 5.99 4.62
CA LEU A 208 2.71 6.19 3.81
C LEU A 208 2.74 5.23 2.62
N GLY A 209 1.61 4.58 2.33
CA GLY A 209 1.44 3.68 1.19
C GLY A 209 0.48 4.26 0.16
N LEU A 210 0.71 3.95 -1.11
CA LEU A 210 -0.06 4.40 -2.26
C LEU A 210 -0.64 3.18 -2.99
N TYR A 211 -1.93 3.23 -3.34
CA TYR A 211 -2.60 2.21 -4.13
C TYR A 211 -3.15 2.79 -5.42
N ALA A 212 -3.00 2.04 -6.50
CA ALA A 212 -3.56 2.37 -7.80
C ALA A 212 -3.78 1.09 -8.64
N ARG A 213 -4.53 1.23 -9.74
CA ARG A 213 -4.67 0.16 -10.73
C ARG A 213 -3.67 0.25 -11.88
N SER A 214 -2.83 1.28 -11.90
CA SER A 214 -1.76 1.43 -12.89
C SER A 214 -0.50 2.05 -12.30
N ILE A 215 0.66 1.73 -12.88
CA ILE A 215 1.92 2.39 -12.51
C ILE A 215 1.91 3.87 -12.91
N ALA A 216 1.24 4.22 -13.99
CA ALA A 216 1.11 5.63 -14.42
C ALA A 216 0.46 6.51 -13.32
N ASP A 217 -0.54 5.96 -12.62
CA ASP A 217 -1.18 6.64 -11.49
C ASP A 217 -0.22 6.79 -10.29
N LEU A 218 0.61 5.77 -10.01
CA LEU A 218 1.63 5.85 -8.97
C LEU A 218 2.73 6.84 -9.31
N GLN A 219 3.16 6.92 -10.58
CA GLN A 219 4.10 7.93 -11.06
C GLN A 219 3.54 9.35 -10.90
N LEU A 220 2.25 9.53 -11.22
CA LEU A 220 1.56 10.81 -11.01
C LEU A 220 1.54 11.20 -9.52
N LEU A 221 1.19 10.25 -8.63
CA LEU A 221 1.23 10.49 -7.18
C LEU A 221 2.65 10.79 -6.69
N SER A 222 3.66 10.09 -7.20
CA SER A 222 5.06 10.33 -6.85
C SER A 222 5.49 11.75 -7.22
N ASN A 223 5.07 12.25 -8.37
CA ASN A 223 5.30 13.64 -8.78
C ASN A 223 4.60 14.64 -7.84
N VAL A 224 3.35 14.36 -7.45
CA VAL A 224 2.57 15.19 -6.52
C VAL A 224 3.25 15.26 -5.15
N PHE A 225 3.74 14.13 -4.65
CA PHE A 225 4.49 14.07 -3.39
C PHE A 225 5.97 14.48 -3.55
N ARG A 226 6.39 14.85 -4.75
CA ARG A 226 7.77 15.29 -5.07
C ARG A 226 8.83 14.27 -4.66
N LEU A 227 8.54 12.98 -4.89
CA LEU A 227 9.59 11.96 -4.75
C LEU A 227 10.69 12.24 -5.77
N ALA A 228 11.92 12.08 -5.33
CA ALA A 228 13.09 12.34 -6.15
C ALA A 228 14.19 11.33 -5.83
N ASP A 229 14.80 10.81 -6.88
CA ASP A 229 15.99 9.98 -6.81
C ASP A 229 17.21 10.87 -7.16
N ASP A 230 18.36 10.61 -6.55
CA ASP A 230 19.60 11.37 -6.85
C ASP A 230 20.06 11.15 -8.30
N THR A 231 19.82 9.94 -8.84
CA THR A 231 20.10 9.61 -10.23
C THR A 231 18.84 9.84 -11.08
N PRO A 232 18.90 10.66 -12.14
CA PRO A 232 17.75 10.85 -13.01
C PRO A 232 17.31 9.56 -13.71
N ILE A 233 16.00 9.38 -13.84
CA ILE A 233 15.43 8.29 -14.64
C ILE A 233 15.69 8.56 -16.12
N PRO A 234 16.08 7.52 -16.91
CA PRO A 234 16.21 7.65 -18.36
C PRO A 234 14.90 8.13 -19.00
N ALA A 235 15.02 8.99 -20.02
CA ALA A 235 13.86 9.47 -20.78
C ALA A 235 13.19 8.36 -21.64
N SER A 236 13.98 7.34 -22.03
CA SER A 236 13.46 6.16 -22.74
C SER A 236 12.77 5.19 -21.77
N PRO A 237 11.75 4.43 -22.20
CA PRO A 237 11.16 3.37 -21.39
C PRO A 237 12.20 2.34 -20.93
N PHE A 238 11.97 1.73 -19.77
CA PHE A 238 12.80 0.63 -19.26
C PHE A 238 12.81 -0.52 -20.28
N GLN A 239 14.01 -0.99 -20.59
CA GLN A 239 14.20 -2.08 -21.54
C GLN A 239 14.44 -3.39 -20.80
N ILE A 240 13.54 -4.36 -20.94
CA ILE A 240 13.69 -5.70 -20.35
C ILE A 240 14.82 -6.49 -21.04
N PRO A 241 14.99 -6.45 -22.39
CA PRO A 241 16.10 -7.12 -23.04
C PRO A 241 17.45 -6.61 -22.51
N GLY A 242 18.27 -7.55 -21.98
CA GLY A 242 19.57 -7.26 -21.40
C GLY A 242 19.55 -6.74 -19.96
N ALA A 243 18.38 -6.41 -19.40
CA ALA A 243 18.28 -5.97 -18.01
C ALA A 243 18.68 -7.09 -17.05
N LYS A 244 19.49 -6.74 -16.06
CA LYS A 244 19.94 -7.64 -15.01
C LYS A 244 18.93 -7.64 -13.86
N ILE A 245 18.12 -8.69 -13.76
CA ILE A 245 17.02 -8.80 -12.80
C ILE A 245 17.34 -9.88 -11.77
N ALA A 246 17.45 -9.48 -10.50
CA ALA A 246 17.64 -10.41 -9.40
C ALA A 246 16.31 -10.93 -8.86
N PHE A 247 16.30 -12.20 -8.46
CA PHE A 247 15.22 -12.85 -7.74
C PHE A 247 15.72 -13.30 -6.37
N THR A 248 15.15 -12.78 -5.27
CA THR A 248 15.54 -13.18 -3.92
C THR A 248 14.37 -13.76 -3.13
N LYS A 249 14.54 -15.03 -2.73
CA LYS A 249 13.54 -15.79 -1.95
C LYS A 249 13.46 -15.35 -0.49
N THR A 250 14.53 -14.80 0.04
CA THR A 250 14.73 -14.50 1.46
C THR A 250 14.65 -15.74 2.37
N HIS A 251 15.04 -15.59 3.65
CA HIS A 251 14.91 -16.66 4.66
C HIS A 251 13.45 -17.04 5.00
N ILE A 252 12.46 -16.26 4.51
CA ILE A 252 11.03 -16.54 4.71
C ILE A 252 10.48 -17.52 3.66
N TRP A 253 11.22 -17.84 2.61
CA TRP A 253 10.78 -18.73 1.53
C TRP A 253 10.14 -20.06 1.97
N PRO A 254 10.55 -20.72 3.08
CA PRO A 254 9.87 -21.93 3.55
C PRO A 254 8.36 -21.76 3.81
N LYS A 255 7.86 -20.53 3.98
CA LYS A 255 6.44 -20.22 4.12
C LYS A 255 5.71 -20.08 2.75
N ALA A 256 6.42 -20.14 1.63
CA ALA A 256 5.81 -20.00 0.31
C ALA A 256 4.85 -21.16 0.01
N GLY A 257 3.61 -20.79 -0.31
CA GLY A 257 2.59 -21.73 -0.76
C GLY A 257 2.74 -22.11 -2.24
N PRO A 258 1.91 -23.04 -2.73
CA PRO A 258 2.02 -23.54 -4.10
C PRO A 258 1.77 -22.46 -5.15
N GLY A 259 0.79 -21.56 -4.92
CA GLY A 259 0.47 -20.46 -5.84
C GLY A 259 1.64 -19.49 -5.99
N LEU A 260 2.27 -19.07 -4.87
CA LEU A 260 3.46 -18.23 -4.92
C LEU A 260 4.63 -18.92 -5.65
N LYS A 261 4.88 -20.21 -5.37
CA LYS A 261 5.95 -20.96 -6.05
C LYS A 261 5.72 -21.01 -7.55
N ALA A 262 4.50 -21.27 -8.00
CA ALA A 262 4.15 -21.25 -9.42
C ALA A 262 4.31 -19.86 -10.04
N ALA A 263 3.84 -18.79 -9.36
CA ALA A 263 4.01 -17.41 -9.79
C ALA A 263 5.49 -17.02 -9.93
N TRP A 264 6.33 -17.47 -8.99
CA TRP A 264 7.76 -17.21 -8.96
C TRP A 264 8.48 -17.79 -10.20
N GLU A 265 8.27 -19.06 -10.47
CA GLU A 265 8.91 -19.73 -11.63
C GLU A 265 8.36 -19.16 -12.95
N LYS A 266 7.05 -18.87 -13.02
CA LYS A 266 6.46 -18.24 -14.18
C LYS A 266 7.02 -16.83 -14.44
N ALA A 267 7.20 -16.02 -13.40
CA ALA A 267 7.77 -14.68 -13.52
C ALA A 267 9.19 -14.71 -14.08
N LYS A 268 10.03 -15.63 -13.58
CA LYS A 268 11.39 -15.84 -14.10
C LYS A 268 11.36 -16.18 -15.59
N ALA A 269 10.61 -17.22 -15.96
CA ALA A 269 10.49 -17.67 -17.35
C ALA A 269 9.97 -16.57 -18.29
N LEU A 270 8.99 -15.75 -17.84
CA LEU A 270 8.47 -14.62 -18.61
C LEU A 270 9.56 -13.58 -18.87
N LEU A 271 10.30 -13.15 -17.84
CA LEU A 271 11.32 -12.11 -17.99
C LEU A 271 12.51 -12.63 -18.85
N GLU A 272 12.93 -13.88 -18.66
CA GLU A 272 13.93 -14.52 -19.52
C GLU A 272 13.47 -14.58 -20.99
N SER A 273 12.20 -14.91 -21.22
CA SER A 273 11.62 -14.94 -22.58
C SER A 273 11.59 -13.56 -23.26
N LYS A 274 11.59 -12.48 -22.46
CA LYS A 274 11.71 -11.10 -22.95
C LYS A 274 13.16 -10.61 -23.03
N GLY A 275 14.13 -11.50 -22.79
CA GLY A 275 15.57 -11.23 -22.93
C GLY A 275 16.24 -10.63 -21.70
N ALA A 276 15.62 -10.68 -20.54
CA ALA A 276 16.27 -10.31 -19.28
C ALA A 276 17.37 -11.31 -18.90
N VAL A 277 18.40 -10.84 -18.21
CA VAL A 277 19.38 -11.67 -17.51
C VAL A 277 18.88 -11.88 -16.09
N VAL A 278 18.30 -13.05 -15.83
CA VAL A 278 17.72 -13.38 -14.52
C VAL A 278 18.77 -14.06 -13.64
N GLU A 279 18.95 -13.58 -12.42
CA GLU A 279 19.90 -14.13 -11.44
C GLU A 279 19.17 -14.46 -10.13
N GLU A 280 19.51 -15.60 -9.50
CA GLU A 280 19.11 -15.89 -8.11
C GLU A 280 20.03 -15.10 -7.17
N LEU A 281 19.45 -14.26 -6.31
CA LEU A 281 20.16 -13.50 -5.29
C LEU A 281 19.96 -14.17 -3.92
N GLU A 282 21.01 -14.77 -3.41
CA GLU A 282 21.03 -15.27 -2.04
C GLU A 282 21.30 -14.12 -1.07
N MET A 283 20.45 -14.01 -0.02
CA MET A 283 20.62 -12.99 1.00
C MET A 283 21.83 -13.34 1.91
N PRO A 284 22.74 -12.39 2.15
CA PRO A 284 23.83 -12.59 3.08
C PRO A 284 23.37 -12.99 4.49
N GLU A 285 24.19 -13.77 5.22
CA GLU A 285 23.86 -14.26 6.57
C GLU A 285 23.56 -13.13 7.58
N GLU A 286 24.14 -11.96 7.38
CA GLU A 286 23.91 -10.78 8.22
C GLU A 286 22.44 -10.36 8.28
N PHE A 287 21.64 -10.68 7.26
CA PHE A 287 20.21 -10.43 7.23
C PHE A 287 19.37 -11.47 7.99
N GLY A 288 19.97 -12.52 8.53
CA GLY A 288 19.26 -13.64 9.18
C GLY A 288 18.37 -13.23 10.36
N ASN A 289 18.75 -12.19 11.12
CA ASN A 289 18.00 -11.71 12.28
C ASN A 289 16.95 -10.64 11.95
N ILE A 290 16.80 -10.24 10.70
CA ILE A 290 16.03 -9.04 10.32
C ILE A 290 14.55 -9.13 10.70
N THR A 291 13.95 -10.31 10.65
CA THR A 291 12.54 -10.52 11.05
C THR A 291 12.36 -10.38 12.55
N GLU A 292 13.29 -10.90 13.34
CA GLU A 292 13.28 -10.74 14.79
C GLU A 292 13.51 -9.28 15.19
N TRP A 293 14.43 -8.59 14.52
CA TRP A 293 14.66 -7.18 14.76
C TRP A 293 13.46 -6.31 14.42
N HIS A 294 12.74 -6.63 13.33
CA HIS A 294 11.49 -5.95 13.02
C HIS A 294 10.46 -6.08 14.15
N ASP A 295 10.28 -7.29 14.69
CA ASP A 295 9.38 -7.55 15.82
C ASP A 295 9.79 -6.78 17.08
N ARG A 296 11.10 -6.78 17.41
CA ARG A 296 11.66 -6.02 18.55
C ARG A 296 11.45 -4.51 18.41
N VAL A 297 11.64 -3.95 17.21
CA VAL A 297 11.39 -2.53 16.93
C VAL A 297 9.90 -2.22 17.10
N CYS A 298 9.01 -3.00 16.47
CA CYS A 298 7.56 -2.81 16.59
C CYS A 298 7.09 -2.85 18.04
N LYS A 299 7.51 -3.86 18.82
CA LYS A 299 7.12 -4.01 20.24
C LYS A 299 7.66 -2.88 21.10
N GLY A 300 8.93 -2.52 20.89
CA GLY A 300 9.58 -1.46 21.67
C GLY A 300 8.99 -0.09 21.44
N GLU A 301 8.63 0.25 20.19
CA GLU A 301 8.03 1.53 19.82
C GLU A 301 6.54 1.57 20.13
N GLY A 302 5.78 0.49 19.84
CA GLY A 302 4.37 0.37 20.18
C GLY A 302 4.09 0.54 21.67
N ARG A 303 5.00 0.08 22.53
CA ARG A 303 4.93 0.30 23.98
C ARG A 303 4.79 1.79 24.34
N SER A 304 5.49 2.66 23.64
CA SER A 304 5.45 4.10 23.88
C SER A 304 4.28 4.74 23.14
N SER A 305 4.04 4.35 21.90
CA SER A 305 3.02 4.94 21.02
C SER A 305 1.60 4.77 21.55
N PHE A 306 1.30 3.64 22.18
CA PHE A 306 -0.04 3.32 22.67
C PHE A 306 -0.25 3.61 24.15
N LEU A 307 0.75 4.11 24.89
CA LEU A 307 0.63 4.38 26.32
C LEU A 307 -0.54 5.35 26.62
N GLY A 308 -0.71 6.40 25.81
CA GLY A 308 -1.80 7.37 25.99
C GLY A 308 -3.17 6.71 25.85
N ASN A 309 -3.38 5.91 24.80
CA ASN A 309 -4.64 5.18 24.57
C ASN A 309 -4.91 4.16 25.69
N TYR A 310 -3.87 3.46 26.13
CA TYR A 310 -3.94 2.50 27.23
C TYR A 310 -4.38 3.17 28.54
N LEU A 311 -3.80 4.30 28.90
CA LEU A 311 -4.18 5.07 30.09
C LEU A 311 -5.60 5.65 29.99
N LEU A 312 -6.02 6.01 28.77
CA LEU A 312 -7.34 6.58 28.51
C LEU A 312 -8.45 5.54 28.67
N ALA A 313 -8.29 4.35 28.07
CA ALA A 313 -9.34 3.34 28.04
C ALA A 313 -8.79 1.93 27.71
N LYS A 314 -7.98 1.36 28.61
CA LYS A 314 -7.37 0.04 28.46
C LYS A 314 -8.36 -1.04 27.98
N ASP A 315 -9.51 -1.13 28.63
CA ASP A 315 -10.50 -2.19 28.39
C ASP A 315 -11.16 -2.13 27.00
N LYS A 316 -10.96 -1.04 26.26
CA LYS A 316 -11.43 -0.87 24.87
C LYS A 316 -10.37 -1.20 23.82
N LEU A 317 -9.13 -1.43 24.22
CA LEU A 317 -8.06 -1.78 23.31
C LEU A 317 -7.99 -3.28 23.04
N ASP A 318 -7.57 -3.63 21.83
CA ASP A 318 -7.21 -5.02 21.50
C ASP A 318 -6.10 -5.52 22.43
N SER A 319 -6.15 -6.80 22.80
CA SER A 319 -5.19 -7.43 23.69
C SER A 319 -3.75 -7.37 23.20
N LEU A 320 -3.51 -7.36 21.88
CA LEU A 320 -2.18 -7.19 21.31
C LEU A 320 -1.58 -5.83 21.68
N ILE A 321 -2.39 -4.77 21.63
CA ILE A 321 -1.95 -3.41 22.00
C ILE A 321 -1.69 -3.34 23.51
N GLN A 322 -2.60 -3.90 24.34
CA GLN A 322 -2.39 -3.98 25.78
C GLN A 322 -1.08 -4.69 26.12
N ASN A 323 -0.85 -5.86 25.53
CA ASN A 323 0.36 -6.67 25.71
C ASN A 323 1.65 -5.92 25.32
N GLN A 324 1.60 -5.08 24.30
CA GLN A 324 2.76 -4.25 23.92
C GLN A 324 3.07 -3.19 25.00
N VAL A 325 2.04 -2.45 25.46
CA VAL A 325 2.22 -1.42 26.50
C VAL A 325 2.73 -2.03 27.80
N GLU A 326 2.20 -3.18 28.19
CA GLU A 326 2.59 -3.94 29.39
C GLU A 326 3.94 -4.64 29.25
N ASN A 327 4.48 -4.68 28.03
CA ASN A 327 5.72 -5.41 27.72
C ASN A 327 5.65 -6.90 28.10
N SER A 328 4.54 -7.57 27.78
CA SER A 328 4.27 -8.97 28.15
C SER A 328 5.33 -9.95 27.60
N THR A 329 6.08 -9.57 26.58
CA THR A 329 7.20 -10.37 26.03
C THR A 329 8.53 -10.13 26.74
N ASN A 330 8.55 -9.27 27.77
CA ASN A 330 9.76 -8.90 28.51
C ASN A 330 10.91 -8.39 27.63
N LEU A 331 10.57 -7.65 26.55
CA LEU A 331 11.57 -7.05 25.67
C LEU A 331 12.45 -6.08 26.47
N THR A 332 13.75 -6.35 26.49
CA THR A 332 14.73 -5.48 27.17
C THR A 332 15.12 -4.30 26.29
N ARG A 333 15.52 -3.18 26.91
CA ARG A 333 16.08 -2.04 26.16
C ARG A 333 17.33 -2.40 25.38
N LYS A 334 18.16 -3.30 25.94
CA LYS A 334 19.36 -3.82 25.27
C LYS A 334 18.96 -4.50 23.94
N ALA A 335 18.00 -5.42 23.95
CA ALA A 335 17.55 -6.13 22.76
C ALA A 335 16.91 -5.18 21.72
N GLN A 336 16.22 -4.14 22.17
CA GLN A 336 15.67 -3.11 21.28
C GLN A 336 16.80 -2.28 20.62
N LEU A 337 17.82 -1.87 21.37
CA LEU A 337 18.98 -1.14 20.83
C LEU A 337 19.78 -1.99 19.85
N GLU A 338 20.00 -3.28 20.16
CA GLU A 338 20.64 -4.23 19.24
C GLU A 338 19.90 -4.30 17.89
N ALA A 339 18.55 -4.29 17.92
CA ALA A 339 17.75 -4.28 16.70
C ALA A 339 17.93 -2.98 15.90
N TYR A 340 17.89 -1.81 16.54
CA TYR A 340 18.14 -0.53 15.86
C TYR A 340 19.51 -0.47 15.20
N ASP A 341 20.55 -0.80 15.97
CA ASP A 341 21.94 -0.72 15.50
C ASP A 341 22.23 -1.76 14.41
N GLY A 342 21.65 -2.96 14.55
CA GLY A 342 21.74 -4.01 13.54
C GLY A 342 21.11 -3.58 12.22
N CYS A 343 19.87 -3.08 12.28
CA CYS A 343 19.18 -2.59 11.08
C CYS A 343 19.91 -1.42 10.41
N ALA A 344 20.47 -0.51 11.21
CA ALA A 344 21.22 0.63 10.68
C ALA A 344 22.43 0.19 9.85
N LYS A 345 23.09 -0.92 10.25
CA LYS A 345 24.22 -1.51 9.50
C LYS A 345 23.80 -2.21 8.23
N LEU A 346 22.59 -2.83 8.21
CA LEU A 346 22.13 -3.57 7.03
C LEU A 346 21.64 -2.66 5.90
N ARG A 347 21.17 -1.46 6.21
CA ARG A 347 20.63 -0.55 5.19
C ARG A 347 21.64 -0.19 4.08
N PRO A 348 22.86 0.31 4.37
CA PRO A 348 23.82 0.57 3.31
C PRO A 348 24.30 -0.71 2.61
N LEU A 349 24.38 -1.85 3.33
CA LEU A 349 24.73 -3.13 2.71
C LEU A 349 23.67 -3.56 1.67
N TRP A 350 22.38 -3.35 1.96
CA TRP A 350 21.33 -3.59 1.00
C TRP A 350 21.40 -2.63 -0.20
N ASP A 351 21.66 -1.34 0.03
CA ASP A 351 21.79 -0.37 -1.06
C ASP A 351 22.90 -0.79 -2.04
N ASP A 352 24.04 -1.26 -1.52
CA ASP A 352 25.16 -1.77 -2.31
C ASP A 352 24.78 -3.04 -3.10
N ILE A 353 23.98 -3.93 -2.52
CA ILE A 353 23.50 -5.14 -3.19
C ILE A 353 22.52 -4.76 -4.31
N ALA A 354 21.51 -3.97 -3.99
CA ALA A 354 20.45 -3.58 -4.91
C ALA A 354 20.99 -2.80 -6.13
N SER A 355 22.02 -1.97 -5.93
CA SER A 355 22.64 -1.17 -6.99
C SER A 355 23.34 -1.97 -8.10
N ARG A 356 23.53 -3.29 -7.90
CA ARG A 356 24.15 -4.20 -8.89
C ARG A 356 23.15 -4.70 -9.93
N TYR A 357 21.87 -4.41 -9.75
CA TYR A 357 20.78 -4.92 -10.55
C TYR A 357 19.89 -3.77 -11.05
N ASP A 358 19.31 -3.96 -12.22
CA ASP A 358 18.31 -3.03 -12.75
C ASP A 358 16.95 -3.17 -12.04
N ALA A 359 16.69 -4.35 -11.46
CA ALA A 359 15.51 -4.65 -10.66
C ALA A 359 15.77 -5.82 -9.70
N VAL A 360 15.16 -5.81 -8.52
CA VAL A 360 15.19 -6.94 -7.58
C VAL A 360 13.75 -7.35 -7.23
N LEU A 361 13.38 -8.58 -7.59
CA LEU A 361 12.08 -9.16 -7.30
C LEU A 361 12.12 -10.08 -6.07
N THR A 362 11.08 -10.01 -5.25
CA THR A 362 10.89 -10.80 -4.04
C THR A 362 9.42 -11.16 -3.87
N PRO A 363 9.04 -12.18 -3.08
CA PRO A 363 7.63 -12.45 -2.79
C PRO A 363 6.93 -11.29 -2.09
N SER A 364 5.67 -11.03 -2.44
CA SER A 364 4.81 -10.07 -1.71
C SER A 364 4.16 -10.71 -0.50
N VAL A 365 3.68 -11.94 -0.64
CA VAL A 365 2.86 -12.69 0.34
C VAL A 365 3.16 -14.18 0.22
N PRO A 366 2.78 -15.00 1.23
CA PRO A 366 3.01 -16.46 1.16
C PRO A 366 2.27 -17.15 0.01
N ASP A 367 1.05 -16.71 -0.31
CA ASP A 367 0.19 -17.26 -1.35
C ASP A 367 -0.98 -16.28 -1.63
N GLU A 368 -2.03 -16.71 -2.32
CA GLU A 368 -3.27 -15.95 -2.44
C GLU A 368 -3.93 -15.66 -1.08
N ALA A 369 -4.90 -14.75 -1.06
CA ALA A 369 -5.58 -14.34 0.17
C ALA A 369 -6.16 -15.54 0.95
N PRO A 370 -5.84 -15.70 2.24
CA PRO A 370 -6.38 -16.81 3.05
C PRO A 370 -7.89 -16.64 3.33
N LEU A 371 -8.55 -17.76 3.63
CA LEU A 371 -9.96 -17.81 4.04
C LEU A 371 -10.19 -17.06 5.35
N GLY A 372 -11.36 -16.44 5.45
CA GLY A 372 -11.82 -15.71 6.62
C GLY A 372 -11.28 -14.28 6.70
N ILE A 373 -11.91 -13.48 7.55
CA ILE A 373 -11.52 -12.08 7.84
C ILE A 373 -10.93 -11.92 9.24
N GLY A 374 -10.81 -13.02 10.00
CA GLY A 374 -10.21 -13.04 11.34
C GLY A 374 -8.71 -12.80 11.37
N SER A 375 -8.07 -12.76 10.20
CA SER A 375 -6.65 -12.41 10.06
C SER A 375 -6.44 -11.65 8.75
N THR A 376 -5.54 -10.69 8.78
CA THR A 376 -5.10 -9.95 7.57
C THR A 376 -4.03 -10.70 6.76
N GLY A 377 -3.70 -11.93 7.15
CA GLY A 377 -2.64 -12.74 6.54
C GLY A 377 -1.23 -12.44 7.07
N ASP A 378 -0.22 -13.17 6.57
CA ASP A 378 1.17 -13.08 7.03
C ASP A 378 1.92 -11.93 6.33
N ALA A 379 2.56 -11.06 7.12
CA ALA A 379 3.36 -9.91 6.65
C ALA A 379 4.86 -10.23 6.52
N SER A 380 5.30 -11.44 6.84
CA SER A 380 6.72 -11.77 7.03
C SER A 380 7.57 -11.53 5.78
N PHE A 381 7.02 -11.71 4.56
CA PHE A 381 7.72 -11.42 3.31
C PHE A 381 7.97 -9.91 3.07
N CYS A 382 7.20 -9.03 3.74
CA CYS A 382 7.29 -7.58 3.55
C CYS A 382 8.12 -6.88 4.63
N SER A 383 8.16 -7.43 5.85
CA SER A 383 8.66 -6.73 7.04
C SER A 383 10.11 -6.31 6.94
N MET A 384 10.97 -7.13 6.32
CA MET A 384 12.38 -6.78 6.13
C MET A 384 12.56 -5.54 5.24
N TRP A 385 11.75 -5.39 4.19
CA TRP A 385 11.83 -4.24 3.28
C TRP A 385 11.36 -2.94 3.93
N THR A 386 10.44 -3.06 4.88
CA THR A 386 10.06 -1.92 5.73
C THR A 386 11.20 -1.54 6.68
N LEU A 387 11.82 -2.52 7.33
CA LEU A 387 12.92 -2.32 8.25
C LEU A 387 14.18 -1.75 7.57
N LEU A 388 14.42 -2.14 6.31
CA LEU A 388 15.50 -1.61 5.48
C LEU A 388 15.23 -0.20 4.95
N HIS A 389 14.01 0.34 5.14
CA HIS A 389 13.61 1.68 4.71
C HIS A 389 13.54 1.88 3.19
N VAL A 390 13.57 0.82 2.40
CA VAL A 390 13.64 0.85 0.94
C VAL A 390 12.27 1.00 0.27
N PRO A 391 12.18 1.54 -0.95
CA PRO A 391 10.96 1.51 -1.72
C PRO A 391 10.59 0.07 -2.07
N ALA A 392 9.29 -0.25 -2.03
CA ALA A 392 8.75 -1.56 -2.37
C ALA A 392 7.44 -1.39 -3.14
N LEU A 393 7.32 -2.09 -4.27
CA LEU A 393 6.17 -2.03 -5.18
C LEU A 393 5.61 -3.42 -5.40
N ASN A 394 4.38 -3.68 -4.96
CA ASN A 394 3.66 -4.88 -5.39
C ASN A 394 3.25 -4.75 -6.86
N ILE A 395 3.63 -5.70 -7.68
CA ILE A 395 3.24 -5.84 -9.08
C ILE A 395 2.29 -7.04 -9.17
N PRO A 396 0.99 -6.83 -9.50
CA PRO A 396 0.03 -7.91 -9.70
C PRO A 396 0.27 -8.64 -11.03
N GLY A 397 -0.40 -9.78 -11.26
CA GLY A 397 -0.41 -10.43 -12.57
C GLY A 397 -0.55 -11.94 -12.51
N PHE A 398 -0.31 -12.57 -11.37
CA PHE A 398 -0.39 -14.02 -11.22
C PHE A 398 -1.64 -14.46 -10.47
N ALA A 399 -2.07 -15.70 -10.70
CA ALA A 399 -3.18 -16.33 -10.00
C ALA A 399 -2.69 -17.53 -9.18
N GLY A 400 -3.27 -17.70 -8.00
CA GLY A 400 -3.11 -18.91 -7.20
C GLY A 400 -4.04 -20.04 -7.64
N GLU A 401 -4.06 -21.12 -6.87
CA GLU A 401 -4.83 -22.35 -7.21
C GLU A 401 -6.35 -22.12 -7.27
N ASN A 402 -6.87 -21.13 -6.49
CA ASN A 402 -8.30 -20.77 -6.52
C ASN A 402 -8.58 -19.61 -7.52
N GLY A 403 -7.62 -19.22 -8.31
CA GLY A 403 -7.73 -18.13 -9.29
C GLY A 403 -7.73 -16.73 -8.68
N LEU A 404 -7.28 -16.59 -7.43
CA LEU A 404 -7.15 -15.30 -6.77
C LEU A 404 -5.78 -14.66 -7.04
N PRO A 405 -5.67 -13.32 -6.94
CA PRO A 405 -4.46 -12.64 -7.34
C PRO A 405 -3.27 -12.92 -6.42
N ILE A 406 -2.10 -13.04 -7.03
CA ILE A 406 -0.79 -13.06 -6.40
C ILE A 406 0.08 -12.02 -7.09
N GLY A 407 0.75 -11.17 -6.32
CA GLY A 407 1.75 -10.23 -6.80
C GLY A 407 3.15 -10.61 -6.37
N LEU A 408 4.14 -10.06 -7.08
CA LEU A 408 5.53 -10.05 -6.66
C LEU A 408 5.97 -8.62 -6.33
N THR A 409 6.89 -8.49 -5.38
CA THR A 409 7.37 -7.18 -4.95
C THR A 409 8.68 -6.83 -5.64
N LEU A 410 8.72 -5.68 -6.30
CA LEU A 410 9.95 -5.05 -6.76
C LEU A 410 10.48 -4.16 -5.65
N VAL A 411 11.76 -4.32 -5.28
CA VAL A 411 12.42 -3.53 -4.25
C VAL A 411 13.66 -2.85 -4.83
N GLY A 412 13.95 -1.63 -4.36
CA GLY A 412 15.12 -0.86 -4.75
C GLY A 412 16.07 -0.56 -3.59
N ALA A 413 17.12 0.20 -3.85
CA ALA A 413 17.88 0.89 -2.82
C ALA A 413 17.07 2.06 -2.25
N ARG A 414 17.46 2.60 -1.10
CA ARG A 414 16.80 3.78 -0.51
C ARG A 414 16.90 4.97 -1.45
N TYR A 415 15.80 5.73 -1.55
CA TYR A 415 15.67 6.88 -2.47
C TYR A 415 15.88 6.54 -3.95
N HIS A 416 15.57 5.28 -4.35
CA HIS A 416 15.40 4.86 -5.73
C HIS A 416 13.91 4.60 -6.04
N ASP A 417 13.06 5.44 -5.51
CA ASP A 417 11.60 5.34 -5.61
C ASP A 417 11.11 5.39 -7.06
N LEU A 418 11.64 6.34 -7.80
CA LEU A 418 11.26 6.55 -9.20
C LEU A 418 11.84 5.45 -10.11
N HIS A 419 13.05 4.93 -9.81
CA HIS A 419 13.63 3.79 -10.54
C HIS A 419 12.80 2.51 -10.34
N VAL A 420 12.28 2.26 -9.12
CA VAL A 420 11.35 1.16 -8.85
C VAL A 420 10.09 1.27 -9.69
N LEU A 421 9.50 2.46 -9.81
CA LEU A 421 8.33 2.68 -10.65
C LEU A 421 8.66 2.59 -12.16
N TYR A 422 9.84 3.03 -12.56
CA TYR A 422 10.31 2.97 -13.94
C TYR A 422 10.48 1.53 -14.42
N ALA A 423 11.22 0.70 -13.67
CA ALA A 423 11.36 -0.72 -13.98
C ALA A 423 10.01 -1.48 -13.81
N GLY A 424 9.27 -1.14 -12.74
CA GLY A 424 7.97 -1.72 -12.40
C GLY A 424 6.94 -1.58 -13.51
N LYS A 425 6.98 -0.49 -14.29
CA LYS A 425 6.06 -0.28 -15.42
C LYS A 425 6.25 -1.33 -16.51
N ALA A 426 7.47 -1.56 -16.96
CA ALA A 426 7.75 -2.53 -18.01
C ALA A 426 7.52 -3.98 -17.54
N ILE A 427 7.95 -4.30 -16.30
CA ILE A 427 7.73 -5.63 -15.69
C ILE A 427 6.24 -5.87 -15.47
N GLY A 428 5.50 -4.87 -14.98
CA GLY A 428 4.07 -4.95 -14.74
C GLY A 428 3.27 -5.21 -16.02
N GLU A 429 3.61 -4.56 -17.14
CA GLU A 429 2.99 -4.81 -18.43
C GLU A 429 3.15 -6.27 -18.90
N VAL A 430 4.30 -6.89 -18.61
CA VAL A 430 4.51 -8.32 -18.92
C VAL A 430 3.67 -9.21 -18.02
N PHE A 431 3.66 -8.94 -16.71
CA PHE A 431 2.94 -9.76 -15.73
C PHE A 431 1.42 -9.66 -15.91
N GLU A 432 0.89 -8.47 -16.18
CA GLU A 432 -0.55 -8.29 -16.46
C GLU A 432 -1.02 -9.03 -17.71
N ARG A 433 -0.22 -9.01 -18.78
CA ARG A 433 -0.59 -9.67 -20.04
C ARG A 433 -0.42 -11.17 -20.00
N GLU A 434 0.62 -11.68 -19.37
CA GLU A 434 1.09 -13.07 -19.52
C GLU A 434 1.14 -13.85 -18.19
N GLY A 435 0.99 -13.17 -17.04
CA GLY A 435 1.02 -13.78 -15.72
C GLY A 435 -0.17 -14.70 -15.42
N GLY A 436 -1.33 -14.43 -16.03
CA GLY A 436 -2.47 -15.35 -16.01
C GLY A 436 -3.56 -15.01 -14.99
N PHE A 437 -3.41 -13.95 -14.19
CA PHE A 437 -4.50 -13.45 -13.37
C PHE A 437 -5.52 -12.70 -14.25
N VAL A 438 -6.78 -13.07 -14.09
CA VAL A 438 -7.92 -12.38 -14.73
C VAL A 438 -8.92 -11.99 -13.67
N SER A 439 -9.11 -10.68 -13.48
CA SER A 439 -10.11 -10.18 -12.53
C SER A 439 -11.51 -10.62 -12.92
N LYS A 440 -12.25 -11.17 -11.97
CA LYS A 440 -13.68 -11.54 -12.11
C LYS A 440 -14.62 -10.39 -11.69
N ILE A 441 -14.08 -9.25 -11.31
CA ILE A 441 -14.86 -8.09 -10.87
C ILE A 441 -15.43 -7.39 -12.12
N ILE A 442 -16.75 -7.47 -12.26
CA ILE A 442 -17.53 -6.92 -13.39
C ILE A 442 -18.05 -5.52 -13.03
#